data_c547e74e490233e50053997e56da26c6
#
_entry.id   c547e74e490233e50053997e56da26c6
#
_cell.length_a   1.000
_cell.length_b   1.000
_cell.length_c   1.000
_cell.angle_alpha   90.00
_cell.angle_beta   90.00
_cell.angle_gamma   90.00
#
_symmetry.space_group_name_H-M   'P 1'
#
loop_
_entity.id
_entity.type
_entity.pdbx_description
1 polymer ?
#
loop_
_entity_poly.entity_id
_entity_poly.type
_entity_poly.pdbx_seq_one_letter_code
_entity_poly.pdbx_strand_id
1 'polypeptide(L)'
;MEAYKIEQLNKSYADKVIFDDLNLSISEHEKIGLVGINGTGKSTLLKVIGSLDEDFSADITHPNQYRIRYSSQKQHLNGDMTVFQAVLSSDTDTLRIIKTYEEAVTIYTEHQNDANFKKMMEAQELMDQHHAWDYNAEIKTILSKLGINNTTKKVKELSGGQQKRVVLAKTLIEQPDLLLLDEPTNHLDFESINWLINYVKQYPHTVLFVTHDRYFLNEIATRIVELDRGKLKSYPGNYEDYIAMRAENEVIEQKQQEKQKALYKQELAWMRTGAKARTTKQQARINRFNDLETEVQSHHQKDKGQLNLAYSRLGKQVFELDHLTKKIQNKILFKDVTEIIQSGQRIGIVGPNGAGKTTMLNILNQDDTDYSGELKVGQTVKIAYFKQTEETLDRDIRMIDYLREESEVAKEKDGTSVSVTQLLERFLFPSA
;
A
#
# COMPACT_ATOMS: atom_id res chain seq x y z
N MET A 1 -7.18 -17.01 21.18
CA MET A 1 -6.09 -18.00 20.98
C MET A 1 -5.17 -17.53 19.85
N GLU A 2 -3.90 -18.02 19.80
CA GLU A 2 -3.06 -17.77 18.63
C GLU A 2 -3.62 -18.57 17.46
N ALA A 3 -3.96 -17.86 16.35
CA ALA A 3 -4.55 -18.48 15.18
C ALA A 3 -3.52 -18.80 14.10
N TYR A 4 -2.40 -18.05 14.07
CA TYR A 4 -1.33 -18.25 13.11
C TYR A 4 0.00 -17.79 13.72
N LYS A 5 1.04 -18.60 13.61
CA LYS A 5 2.35 -18.33 14.18
C LYS A 5 3.45 -18.64 13.18
N ILE A 6 4.40 -17.73 13.04
CA ILE A 6 5.66 -17.93 12.32
C ILE A 6 6.79 -17.73 13.30
N GLU A 7 7.72 -18.68 13.37
CA GLU A 7 8.94 -18.62 14.18
C GLU A 7 10.16 -18.77 13.27
N GLN A 8 11.22 -18.02 13.62
CA GLN A 8 12.53 -18.09 12.95
C GLN A 8 12.49 -17.92 11.43
N LEU A 9 11.63 -17.02 10.94
CA LEU A 9 11.56 -16.75 9.50
C LEU A 9 12.85 -16.08 9.02
N ASN A 10 13.52 -16.77 8.11
CA ASN A 10 14.71 -16.29 7.40
C ASN A 10 14.48 -16.29 5.89
N LYS A 11 14.76 -15.16 5.24
CA LYS A 11 14.64 -15.02 3.81
C LYS A 11 15.65 -14.01 3.26
N SER A 12 16.26 -14.35 2.12
CA SER A 12 17.14 -13.46 1.37
C SER A 12 16.79 -13.47 -0.13
N TYR A 13 17.06 -12.38 -0.82
CA TYR A 13 17.09 -12.33 -2.27
C TYR A 13 18.50 -12.00 -2.73
N ALA A 14 19.14 -12.93 -3.40
CA ALA A 14 20.58 -12.88 -3.71
C ALA A 14 21.37 -12.52 -2.43
N ASP A 15 22.12 -11.42 -2.45
CA ASP A 15 22.96 -10.99 -1.31
C ASP A 15 22.22 -10.14 -0.26
N LYS A 16 20.93 -9.83 -0.49
CA LYS A 16 20.15 -8.97 0.42
C LYS A 16 19.30 -9.81 1.37
N VAL A 17 19.64 -9.78 2.66
CA VAL A 17 18.78 -10.34 3.72
C VAL A 17 17.51 -9.48 3.86
N ILE A 18 16.35 -10.11 3.77
CA ILE A 18 15.05 -9.47 3.94
C ILE A 18 14.50 -9.73 5.34
N PHE A 19 14.55 -10.98 5.81
CA PHE A 19 14.15 -11.37 7.16
C PHE A 19 15.29 -12.12 7.83
N ASP A 20 15.51 -11.84 9.11
CA ASP A 20 16.55 -12.42 9.95
C ASP A 20 15.94 -12.78 11.30
N ASP A 21 15.66 -14.08 11.50
CA ASP A 21 14.99 -14.62 12.70
C ASP A 21 13.70 -13.86 13.06
N LEU A 22 12.84 -13.61 12.05
CA LEU A 22 11.60 -12.87 12.24
C LEU A 22 10.55 -13.78 12.87
N ASN A 23 9.92 -13.29 13.94
CA ASN A 23 8.86 -13.99 14.65
C ASN A 23 7.56 -13.17 14.62
N LEU A 24 6.44 -13.81 14.25
CA LEU A 24 5.12 -13.19 14.20
C LEU A 24 4.06 -14.13 14.74
N SER A 25 3.30 -13.65 15.72
CA SER A 25 2.13 -14.33 16.27
C SER A 25 0.88 -13.49 15.96
N ILE A 26 -0.15 -14.12 15.45
CA ILE A 26 -1.42 -13.52 15.06
C ILE A 26 -2.54 -14.21 15.85
N SER A 27 -3.34 -13.43 16.59
CA SER A 27 -4.47 -13.93 17.34
C SER A 27 -5.76 -13.94 16.53
N GLU A 28 -6.73 -14.74 16.95
CA GLU A 28 -8.06 -14.75 16.35
C GLU A 28 -8.72 -13.36 16.44
N HIS A 29 -9.45 -12.98 15.39
CA HIS A 29 -10.22 -11.73 15.29
C HIS A 29 -9.39 -10.43 15.32
N GLU A 30 -8.05 -10.51 15.34
CA GLU A 30 -7.21 -9.32 15.28
C GLU A 30 -7.30 -8.63 13.91
N LYS A 31 -7.17 -7.30 13.95
CA LYS A 31 -7.01 -6.45 12.76
C LYS A 31 -5.63 -5.81 12.82
N ILE A 32 -4.68 -6.38 12.08
CA ILE A 32 -3.26 -6.02 12.19
C ILE A 32 -2.86 -5.15 11.01
N GLY A 33 -2.40 -3.93 11.29
CA GLY A 33 -1.76 -3.07 10.30
C GLY A 33 -0.26 -3.32 10.24
N LEU A 34 0.26 -3.75 9.08
CA LEU A 34 1.70 -3.91 8.86
C LEU A 34 2.27 -2.66 8.22
N VAL A 35 3.14 -1.97 8.92
CA VAL A 35 3.78 -0.73 8.50
C VAL A 35 5.29 -0.89 8.36
N GLY A 36 5.94 0.02 7.64
CA GLY A 36 7.40 0.03 7.43
C GLY A 36 7.77 0.80 6.17
N ILE A 37 9.04 1.12 6.00
CA ILE A 37 9.57 1.84 4.85
C ILE A 37 9.37 0.99 3.57
N ASN A 38 9.28 1.62 2.40
CA ASN A 38 9.21 0.90 1.14
C ASN A 38 10.46 0.05 0.91
N GLY A 39 10.27 -1.17 0.42
CA GLY A 39 11.37 -2.12 0.19
C GLY A 39 11.87 -2.88 1.43
N THR A 40 11.21 -2.78 2.59
CA THR A 40 11.55 -3.56 3.80
C THR A 40 11.06 -5.01 3.76
N GLY A 41 10.21 -5.38 2.79
CA GLY A 41 9.70 -6.75 2.67
C GLY A 41 8.25 -6.95 3.11
N LYS A 42 7.43 -5.90 3.31
CA LYS A 42 6.02 -6.03 3.73
C LYS A 42 5.22 -6.97 2.83
N SER A 43 5.20 -6.72 1.52
CA SER A 43 4.50 -7.59 0.56
C SER A 43 5.13 -8.98 0.45
N THR A 44 6.44 -9.12 0.72
CA THR A 44 7.10 -10.42 0.80
C THR A 44 6.60 -11.21 1.99
N LEU A 45 6.45 -10.57 3.16
CA LEU A 45 5.89 -11.23 4.34
C LEU A 45 4.44 -11.69 4.08
N LEU A 46 3.61 -10.86 3.45
CA LEU A 46 2.25 -11.28 3.07
C LEU A 46 2.25 -12.46 2.10
N LYS A 47 3.20 -12.53 1.16
CA LYS A 47 3.32 -13.67 0.22
C LYS A 47 3.75 -14.96 0.94
N VAL A 48 4.68 -14.87 1.89
CA VAL A 48 5.08 -16.02 2.72
C VAL A 48 3.89 -16.53 3.51
N ILE A 49 3.15 -15.66 4.21
CA ILE A 49 1.95 -16.03 4.97
C ILE A 49 0.87 -16.62 4.05
N GLY A 50 0.70 -16.06 2.85
CA GLY A 50 -0.26 -16.51 1.85
C GLY A 50 0.18 -17.74 1.07
N SER A 51 1.32 -18.37 1.39
CA SER A 51 1.90 -19.53 0.70
C SER A 51 2.10 -19.31 -0.81
N LEU A 52 2.41 -18.07 -1.21
CA LEU A 52 2.74 -17.68 -2.60
C LEU A 52 4.26 -17.56 -2.85
N ASP A 53 5.03 -17.69 -1.82
CA ASP A 53 6.49 -17.66 -1.84
C ASP A 53 6.97 -18.76 -0.90
N GLU A 54 7.64 -19.76 -1.43
CA GLU A 54 8.09 -20.96 -0.70
C GLU A 54 9.61 -20.97 -0.46
N ASP A 55 10.34 -19.97 -0.99
CA ASP A 55 11.78 -19.85 -0.82
C ASP A 55 12.13 -19.12 0.49
N PHE A 56 11.93 -19.81 1.60
CA PHE A 56 12.27 -19.33 2.96
C PHE A 56 12.47 -20.51 3.91
N SER A 57 13.02 -20.23 5.10
CA SER A 57 13.01 -21.16 6.22
C SER A 57 12.25 -20.57 7.40
N ALA A 58 11.29 -21.29 7.94
CA ALA A 58 10.51 -20.89 9.12
C ALA A 58 9.74 -22.10 9.68
N ASP A 59 9.39 -22.02 10.96
CA ASP A 59 8.39 -22.90 11.56
C ASP A 59 7.03 -22.18 11.54
N ILE A 60 6.07 -22.74 10.80
CA ILE A 60 4.74 -22.18 10.66
C ILE A 60 3.73 -23.11 11.34
N THR A 61 2.92 -22.54 12.24
CA THR A 61 1.87 -23.25 12.95
C THR A 61 0.53 -22.54 12.78
N HIS A 62 -0.49 -23.26 12.36
CA HIS A 62 -1.88 -22.80 12.26
C HIS A 62 -2.84 -23.99 12.40
N PRO A 63 -4.14 -23.76 12.68
CA PRO A 63 -5.15 -24.82 12.75
C PRO A 63 -5.31 -25.59 11.45
N ASN A 64 -5.73 -26.85 11.53
CA ASN A 64 -6.07 -27.63 10.35
C ASN A 64 -7.19 -26.94 9.55
N GLN A 65 -7.10 -26.97 8.22
CA GLN A 65 -8.07 -26.36 7.30
C GLN A 65 -8.19 -24.82 7.42
N TYR A 66 -7.17 -24.16 7.99
CA TYR A 66 -7.13 -22.71 8.11
C TYR A 66 -6.98 -22.07 6.73
N ARG A 67 -8.03 -21.34 6.30
CA ARG A 67 -8.09 -20.74 4.98
C ARG A 67 -7.46 -19.36 4.99
N ILE A 68 -6.40 -19.20 4.23
CA ILE A 68 -5.71 -17.92 4.03
C ILE A 68 -5.98 -17.44 2.60
N ARG A 69 -6.29 -16.15 2.43
CA ARG A 69 -6.42 -15.53 1.11
C ARG A 69 -5.70 -14.20 1.06
N TYR A 70 -5.01 -13.99 -0.04
CA TYR A 70 -4.18 -12.82 -0.27
C TYR A 70 -4.69 -12.01 -1.45
N SER A 71 -5.11 -10.76 -1.20
CA SER A 71 -5.42 -9.78 -2.24
C SER A 71 -4.14 -9.05 -2.65
N SER A 72 -3.47 -9.55 -3.68
CA SER A 72 -2.21 -8.97 -4.16
C SER A 72 -2.41 -7.93 -5.26
N GLN A 73 -1.45 -7.01 -5.38
CA GLN A 73 -1.46 -6.01 -6.47
C GLN A 73 -1.27 -6.64 -7.87
N LYS A 74 -0.71 -7.84 -7.98
CA LYS A 74 -0.32 -8.50 -9.25
C LYS A 74 -1.00 -9.84 -9.49
N GLN A 75 -2.15 -10.09 -8.88
CA GLN A 75 -2.86 -11.35 -9.12
C GLN A 75 -3.45 -11.36 -10.54
N HIS A 76 -3.07 -12.35 -11.33
CA HIS A 76 -3.59 -12.54 -12.68
C HIS A 76 -4.94 -13.24 -12.64
N LEU A 77 -5.97 -12.54 -13.08
CA LEU A 77 -7.26 -13.15 -13.37
C LEU A 77 -7.25 -13.69 -14.82
N ASN A 78 -7.99 -14.77 -15.07
CA ASN A 78 -8.16 -15.26 -16.44
C ASN A 78 -8.95 -14.21 -17.26
N GLY A 79 -8.30 -13.62 -18.25
CA GLY A 79 -8.85 -12.54 -19.06
C GLY A 79 -10.10 -12.91 -19.88
N ASP A 80 -10.31 -14.19 -20.18
CA ASP A 80 -11.45 -14.66 -20.98
C ASP A 80 -12.72 -14.92 -20.16
N MET A 81 -12.60 -15.01 -18.82
CA MET A 81 -13.73 -15.09 -17.91
C MET A 81 -14.47 -13.76 -17.83
N THR A 82 -15.79 -13.82 -17.60
CA THR A 82 -16.53 -12.64 -17.15
C THR A 82 -16.12 -12.26 -15.73
N VAL A 83 -16.38 -11.01 -15.36
CA VAL A 83 -16.12 -10.54 -13.98
C VAL A 83 -16.83 -11.43 -12.97
N PHE A 84 -18.08 -11.79 -13.23
CA PHE A 84 -18.85 -12.65 -12.36
C PHE A 84 -18.22 -14.04 -12.19
N GLN A 85 -17.83 -14.67 -13.30
CA GLN A 85 -17.15 -15.97 -13.29
C GLN A 85 -15.82 -15.91 -12.55
N ALA A 86 -15.05 -14.82 -12.73
CA ALA A 86 -13.76 -14.63 -12.06
C ALA A 86 -13.91 -14.50 -10.54
N VAL A 87 -14.93 -13.79 -10.08
CA VAL A 87 -15.23 -13.61 -8.65
C VAL A 87 -15.69 -14.92 -8.01
N LEU A 88 -16.50 -15.71 -8.71
CA LEU A 88 -17.02 -17.00 -8.23
C LEU A 88 -16.11 -18.18 -8.57
N SER A 89 -14.88 -17.95 -9.01
CA SER A 89 -13.94 -19.04 -9.36
C SER A 89 -13.29 -19.73 -8.16
N SER A 90 -13.88 -19.64 -6.97
CA SER A 90 -13.44 -20.33 -5.75
C SER A 90 -14.07 -21.71 -5.61
N ASP A 91 -13.38 -22.62 -4.92
CA ASP A 91 -13.78 -24.02 -4.76
C ASP A 91 -14.74 -24.29 -3.59
N THR A 92 -15.34 -23.25 -2.97
CA THR A 92 -16.33 -23.46 -1.91
C THR A 92 -17.66 -23.94 -2.48
N ASP A 93 -18.31 -24.89 -1.82
CA ASP A 93 -19.57 -25.48 -2.28
C ASP A 93 -20.66 -24.43 -2.50
N THR A 94 -20.78 -23.47 -1.58
CA THR A 94 -21.76 -22.37 -1.68
C THR A 94 -21.52 -21.51 -2.95
N LEU A 95 -20.28 -21.13 -3.23
CA LEU A 95 -19.95 -20.32 -4.42
C LEU A 95 -20.18 -21.10 -5.71
N ARG A 96 -19.96 -22.42 -5.70
CA ARG A 96 -20.24 -23.31 -6.82
C ARG A 96 -21.74 -23.39 -7.12
N ILE A 97 -22.57 -23.49 -6.08
CA ILE A 97 -24.05 -23.49 -6.22
C ILE A 97 -24.53 -22.15 -6.79
N ILE A 98 -24.07 -21.01 -6.25
CA ILE A 98 -24.41 -19.67 -6.73
C ILE A 98 -23.99 -19.50 -8.19
N LYS A 99 -22.79 -19.93 -8.55
CA LYS A 99 -22.30 -19.89 -9.94
C LYS A 99 -23.22 -20.71 -10.88
N THR A 100 -23.58 -21.93 -10.50
CA THR A 100 -24.47 -22.79 -11.29
C THR A 100 -25.82 -22.13 -11.49
N TYR A 101 -26.39 -21.52 -10.46
CA TYR A 101 -27.67 -20.82 -10.55
C TYR A 101 -27.59 -19.61 -11.50
N GLU A 102 -26.63 -18.73 -11.36
CA GLU A 102 -26.51 -17.52 -12.18
C GLU A 102 -26.18 -17.87 -13.66
N GLU A 103 -25.41 -18.94 -13.91
CA GLU A 103 -25.16 -19.43 -15.25
C GLU A 103 -26.47 -20.00 -15.88
N ALA A 104 -27.26 -20.76 -15.11
CA ALA A 104 -28.53 -21.28 -15.56
C ALA A 104 -29.56 -20.18 -15.87
N VAL A 105 -29.61 -19.14 -15.04
CA VAL A 105 -30.44 -17.95 -15.27
C VAL A 105 -30.03 -17.25 -16.56
N THR A 106 -28.72 -17.03 -16.76
CA THR A 106 -28.19 -16.38 -17.96
C THR A 106 -28.57 -17.17 -19.23
N ILE A 107 -28.33 -18.47 -19.22
CA ILE A 107 -28.66 -19.37 -20.37
C ILE A 107 -30.16 -19.34 -20.64
N TYR A 108 -31.01 -19.38 -19.60
CA TYR A 108 -32.46 -19.32 -19.78
C TYR A 108 -32.91 -17.95 -20.32
N THR A 109 -32.28 -16.87 -19.90
CA THR A 109 -32.61 -15.54 -20.40
C THR A 109 -32.27 -15.37 -21.88
N GLU A 110 -31.16 -15.94 -22.32
CA GLU A 110 -30.73 -15.93 -23.73
C GLU A 110 -31.50 -16.90 -24.60
N HIS A 111 -31.85 -18.10 -24.08
CA HIS A 111 -32.48 -19.18 -24.79
C HIS A 111 -33.62 -19.78 -23.98
N GLN A 112 -34.83 -19.19 -24.10
CA GLN A 112 -36.02 -19.64 -23.39
C GLN A 112 -36.60 -20.92 -24.00
N ASN A 113 -36.31 -22.07 -23.37
CA ASN A 113 -36.85 -23.37 -23.70
C ASN A 113 -37.07 -24.20 -22.42
N ASP A 114 -37.88 -25.27 -22.52
CA ASP A 114 -38.24 -26.12 -21.37
C ASP A 114 -37.02 -26.77 -20.70
N ALA A 115 -36.00 -27.14 -21.46
CA ALA A 115 -34.79 -27.77 -20.95
C ALA A 115 -33.97 -26.79 -20.09
N ASN A 116 -33.82 -25.52 -20.53
CA ASN A 116 -33.11 -24.49 -19.79
C ASN A 116 -33.93 -24.04 -18.59
N PHE A 117 -35.24 -23.95 -18.71
CA PHE A 117 -36.13 -23.69 -17.57
C PHE A 117 -35.95 -24.73 -16.46
N LYS A 118 -35.97 -26.03 -16.85
CA LYS A 118 -35.76 -27.12 -15.89
C LYS A 118 -34.42 -27.02 -15.17
N LYS A 119 -33.33 -26.76 -15.90
CA LYS A 119 -31.99 -26.55 -15.29
C LYS A 119 -31.95 -25.36 -14.31
N MET A 120 -32.63 -24.27 -14.67
CA MET A 120 -32.70 -23.09 -13.77
C MET A 120 -33.47 -23.43 -12.49
N MET A 121 -34.58 -24.19 -12.60
CA MET A 121 -35.36 -24.63 -11.44
C MET A 121 -34.59 -25.60 -10.54
N GLU A 122 -33.84 -26.54 -11.11
CA GLU A 122 -32.96 -27.45 -10.36
C GLU A 122 -31.85 -26.67 -9.62
N ALA A 123 -31.26 -25.70 -10.29
CA ALA A 123 -30.25 -24.83 -9.64
C ALA A 123 -30.85 -23.93 -8.54
N GLN A 124 -32.08 -23.42 -8.72
CA GLN A 124 -32.84 -22.70 -7.71
C GLN A 124 -33.10 -23.55 -6.48
N GLU A 125 -33.52 -24.81 -6.66
CA GLU A 125 -33.74 -25.74 -5.56
C GLU A 125 -32.45 -25.96 -4.71
N LEU A 126 -31.28 -26.04 -5.38
CA LEU A 126 -29.99 -26.11 -4.68
C LEU A 126 -29.72 -24.84 -3.90
N MET A 127 -30.04 -23.65 -4.42
CA MET A 127 -29.92 -22.37 -3.70
C MET A 127 -30.78 -22.35 -2.42
N ASP A 128 -32.03 -22.87 -2.52
CA ASP A 128 -32.94 -22.95 -1.37
C ASP A 128 -32.44 -23.95 -0.33
N GLN A 129 -32.03 -25.16 -0.74
CA GLN A 129 -31.49 -26.19 0.15
C GLN A 129 -30.24 -25.75 0.95
N HIS A 130 -29.37 -24.94 0.32
CA HIS A 130 -28.14 -24.47 0.92
C HIS A 130 -28.24 -23.07 1.51
N HIS A 131 -29.41 -22.45 1.57
CA HIS A 131 -29.64 -21.08 2.05
C HIS A 131 -28.67 -20.06 1.42
N ALA A 132 -28.40 -20.21 0.11
CA ALA A 132 -27.35 -19.44 -0.58
C ALA A 132 -27.81 -18.05 -1.07
N TRP A 133 -29.07 -17.68 -0.89
CA TRP A 133 -29.63 -16.39 -1.36
C TRP A 133 -29.02 -15.19 -0.68
N ASP A 134 -28.88 -15.23 0.65
CA ASP A 134 -28.31 -14.11 1.42
C ASP A 134 -26.85 -13.88 1.00
N TYR A 135 -26.12 -14.97 0.77
CA TYR A 135 -24.74 -14.90 0.31
C TYR A 135 -24.63 -14.34 -1.12
N ASN A 136 -25.54 -14.70 -2.02
CA ASN A 136 -25.60 -14.12 -3.36
C ASN A 136 -25.92 -12.61 -3.31
N ALA A 137 -26.80 -12.18 -2.41
CA ALA A 137 -27.10 -10.76 -2.20
C ALA A 137 -25.87 -10.00 -1.66
N GLU A 138 -25.13 -10.61 -0.74
CA GLU A 138 -23.87 -10.05 -0.21
C GLU A 138 -22.84 -9.89 -1.33
N ILE A 139 -22.65 -10.89 -2.19
CA ILE A 139 -21.74 -10.82 -3.35
C ILE A 139 -22.09 -9.62 -4.24
N LYS A 140 -23.36 -9.46 -4.60
CA LYS A 140 -23.82 -8.33 -5.42
C LYS A 140 -23.58 -6.99 -4.73
N THR A 141 -23.75 -6.94 -3.43
CA THR A 141 -23.47 -5.76 -2.60
C THR A 141 -21.99 -5.42 -2.63
N ILE A 142 -21.09 -6.37 -2.38
CA ILE A 142 -19.64 -6.18 -2.42
C ILE A 142 -19.20 -5.64 -3.77
N LEU A 143 -19.67 -6.25 -4.86
CA LEU A 143 -19.36 -5.82 -6.23
C LEU A 143 -19.81 -4.38 -6.49
N SER A 144 -21.05 -4.06 -6.14
CA SER A 144 -21.61 -2.71 -6.31
C SER A 144 -20.84 -1.65 -5.51
N LYS A 145 -20.53 -1.94 -4.25
CA LYS A 145 -19.79 -1.02 -3.34
C LYS A 145 -18.34 -0.79 -3.78
N LEU A 146 -17.74 -1.77 -4.45
CA LEU A 146 -16.43 -1.61 -5.08
C LEU A 146 -16.53 -0.98 -6.49
N GLY A 147 -17.71 -0.53 -6.91
CA GLY A 147 -17.94 0.13 -8.20
C GLY A 147 -17.80 -0.82 -9.39
N ILE A 148 -18.11 -2.11 -9.20
CA ILE A 148 -18.12 -3.15 -10.24
C ILE A 148 -19.60 -3.36 -10.66
N ASN A 149 -20.09 -2.49 -11.53
CA ASN A 149 -21.52 -2.49 -11.91
C ASN A 149 -21.83 -3.41 -13.09
N ASN A 150 -20.84 -3.73 -13.92
CA ASN A 150 -21.03 -4.61 -15.09
C ASN A 150 -20.25 -5.91 -14.90
N THR A 151 -20.94 -6.93 -14.47
CA THR A 151 -20.39 -8.26 -14.16
C THR A 151 -20.30 -9.18 -15.38
N THR A 152 -20.91 -8.80 -16.52
CA THR A 152 -20.90 -9.60 -17.76
C THR A 152 -19.69 -9.29 -18.65
N LYS A 153 -18.98 -8.17 -18.42
CA LYS A 153 -17.75 -7.85 -19.15
C LYS A 153 -16.68 -8.89 -18.90
N LYS A 154 -15.83 -9.13 -19.90
CA LYS A 154 -14.64 -9.95 -19.74
C LYS A 154 -13.57 -9.21 -18.96
N VAL A 155 -12.80 -9.93 -18.16
CA VAL A 155 -11.72 -9.36 -17.33
C VAL A 155 -10.69 -8.60 -18.17
N LYS A 156 -10.36 -9.07 -19.37
CA LYS A 156 -9.44 -8.39 -20.29
C LYS A 156 -9.93 -7.03 -20.82
N GLU A 157 -11.21 -6.74 -20.71
CA GLU A 157 -11.81 -5.45 -21.12
C GLU A 157 -11.76 -4.41 -20.01
N LEU A 158 -11.33 -4.81 -18.81
CA LEU A 158 -11.23 -3.95 -17.64
C LEU A 158 -9.91 -3.19 -17.59
N SER A 159 -9.95 -1.96 -17.09
CA SER A 159 -8.72 -1.24 -16.73
C SER A 159 -7.99 -1.96 -15.58
N GLY A 160 -6.67 -1.71 -15.44
CA GLY A 160 -5.88 -2.30 -14.36
C GLY A 160 -6.45 -2.03 -12.96
N GLY A 161 -6.98 -0.81 -12.73
CA GLY A 161 -7.64 -0.47 -11.46
C GLY A 161 -8.97 -1.24 -11.25
N GLN A 162 -9.73 -1.49 -12.32
CA GLN A 162 -10.93 -2.32 -12.25
C GLN A 162 -10.60 -3.79 -11.96
N GLN A 163 -9.55 -4.32 -12.59
CA GLN A 163 -9.09 -5.69 -12.33
C GLN A 163 -8.67 -5.87 -10.86
N LYS A 164 -7.96 -4.91 -10.28
CA LYS A 164 -7.59 -4.94 -8.86
C LYS A 164 -8.81 -4.94 -7.94
N ARG A 165 -9.86 -4.18 -8.27
CA ARG A 165 -11.11 -4.18 -7.52
C ARG A 165 -11.84 -5.54 -7.62
N VAL A 166 -11.77 -6.22 -8.77
CA VAL A 166 -12.31 -7.58 -8.94
C VAL A 166 -11.53 -8.59 -8.08
N VAL A 167 -10.19 -8.48 -8.01
CA VAL A 167 -9.36 -9.30 -7.12
C VAL A 167 -9.74 -9.08 -5.67
N LEU A 168 -9.87 -7.83 -5.24
CA LEU A 168 -10.30 -7.50 -3.87
C LEU A 168 -11.70 -8.08 -3.59
N ALA A 169 -12.68 -7.87 -4.48
CA ALA A 169 -14.02 -8.44 -4.34
C ALA A 169 -13.98 -9.95 -4.16
N LYS A 170 -13.25 -10.67 -5.02
CA LYS A 170 -13.07 -12.12 -4.93
C LYS A 170 -12.56 -12.53 -3.56
N THR A 171 -11.50 -11.87 -3.09
CA THR A 171 -10.86 -12.20 -1.80
C THR A 171 -11.81 -11.97 -0.61
N LEU A 172 -12.61 -10.89 -0.64
CA LEU A 172 -13.61 -10.59 0.39
C LEU A 172 -14.76 -11.60 0.39
N ILE A 173 -15.23 -11.99 -0.80
CA ILE A 173 -16.32 -12.95 -0.99
C ILE A 173 -15.94 -14.35 -0.50
N GLU A 174 -14.69 -14.75 -0.59
CA GLU A 174 -14.23 -16.06 -0.11
C GLU A 174 -14.27 -16.20 1.43
N GLN A 175 -14.39 -15.13 2.16
CA GLN A 175 -14.45 -15.07 3.64
C GLN A 175 -13.43 -16.00 4.33
N PRO A 176 -12.12 -15.83 4.12
CA PRO A 176 -11.09 -16.66 4.73
C PRO A 176 -10.95 -16.45 6.24
N ASP A 177 -10.33 -17.40 6.94
CA ASP A 177 -10.01 -17.28 8.37
C ASP A 177 -8.90 -16.24 8.62
N LEU A 178 -7.97 -16.09 7.66
CA LEU A 178 -6.98 -15.02 7.62
C LEU A 178 -7.03 -14.29 6.27
N LEU A 179 -7.46 -13.04 6.31
CA LEU A 179 -7.55 -12.16 5.16
C LEU A 179 -6.29 -11.29 5.07
N LEU A 180 -5.53 -11.42 3.97
CA LEU A 180 -4.34 -10.64 3.70
C LEU A 180 -4.63 -9.60 2.63
N LEU A 181 -4.46 -8.31 2.97
CA LEU A 181 -4.74 -7.19 2.08
C LEU A 181 -3.46 -6.37 1.83
N ASP A 182 -3.03 -6.26 0.57
CA ASP A 182 -1.88 -5.45 0.18
C ASP A 182 -2.35 -4.21 -0.58
N GLU A 183 -2.27 -3.04 0.08
CA GLU A 183 -2.72 -1.74 -0.43
C GLU A 183 -4.18 -1.75 -0.94
N PRO A 184 -5.15 -2.19 -0.11
CA PRO A 184 -6.53 -2.38 -0.55
C PRO A 184 -7.26 -1.07 -0.90
N THR A 185 -6.79 0.08 -0.41
CA THR A 185 -7.37 1.40 -0.67
C THR A 185 -6.97 1.97 -2.03
N ASN A 186 -5.93 1.43 -2.66
CA ASN A 186 -5.48 1.89 -3.96
C ASN A 186 -6.57 1.67 -5.03
N HIS A 187 -6.81 2.69 -5.85
CA HIS A 187 -7.82 2.71 -6.92
C HIS A 187 -9.28 2.68 -6.45
N LEU A 188 -9.54 2.81 -5.15
CA LEU A 188 -10.87 3.04 -4.58
C LEU A 188 -11.14 4.54 -4.48
N ASP A 189 -12.40 4.92 -4.57
CA ASP A 189 -12.85 6.25 -4.20
C ASP A 189 -13.23 6.30 -2.71
N PHE A 190 -13.50 7.50 -2.23
CA PHE A 190 -13.77 7.74 -0.81
C PHE A 190 -14.95 6.92 -0.27
N GLU A 191 -16.01 6.76 -1.07
CA GLU A 191 -17.19 5.99 -0.66
C GLU A 191 -16.87 4.50 -0.54
N SER A 192 -16.14 3.95 -1.51
CA SER A 192 -15.68 2.56 -1.49
C SER A 192 -14.69 2.30 -0.34
N ILE A 193 -13.81 3.26 -0.02
CA ILE A 193 -12.89 3.16 1.14
C ILE A 193 -13.69 3.12 2.44
N ASN A 194 -14.64 4.03 2.65
CA ASN A 194 -15.46 4.04 3.86
C ASN A 194 -16.30 2.77 4.01
N TRP A 195 -16.84 2.26 2.91
CA TRP A 195 -17.52 0.98 2.93
C TRP A 195 -16.58 -0.16 3.31
N LEU A 196 -15.36 -0.22 2.73
CA LEU A 196 -14.36 -1.24 3.04
C LEU A 196 -13.92 -1.19 4.51
N ILE A 197 -13.75 0.01 5.09
CA ILE A 197 -13.48 0.20 6.51
C ILE A 197 -14.56 -0.48 7.36
N ASN A 198 -15.83 -0.18 7.07
CA ASN A 198 -16.95 -0.76 7.81
C ASN A 198 -17.03 -2.28 7.63
N TYR A 199 -16.80 -2.79 6.42
CA TYR A 199 -16.76 -4.21 6.14
C TYR A 199 -15.66 -4.92 6.95
N VAL A 200 -14.42 -4.39 6.94
CA VAL A 200 -13.29 -4.99 7.66
C VAL A 200 -13.46 -4.89 9.18
N LYS A 201 -14.06 -3.80 9.71
CA LYS A 201 -14.41 -3.69 11.14
C LYS A 201 -15.35 -4.80 11.58
N GLN A 202 -16.36 -5.11 10.76
CA GLN A 202 -17.37 -6.13 11.04
C GLN A 202 -16.93 -7.54 10.64
N TYR A 203 -15.81 -7.68 9.94
CA TYR A 203 -15.32 -8.97 9.46
C TYR A 203 -15.04 -9.92 10.65
N PRO A 204 -15.66 -11.10 10.68
CA PRO A 204 -15.65 -11.96 11.88
C PRO A 204 -14.28 -12.62 12.15
N HIS A 205 -13.40 -12.68 11.16
CA HIS A 205 -12.12 -13.35 11.25
C HIS A 205 -10.95 -12.37 11.31
N THR A 206 -9.73 -12.89 11.23
CA THR A 206 -8.49 -12.11 11.33
C THR A 206 -8.14 -11.42 10.03
N VAL A 207 -7.64 -10.18 10.12
CA VAL A 207 -7.17 -9.41 8.96
C VAL A 207 -5.76 -8.90 9.21
N LEU A 208 -4.86 -9.16 8.29
CA LEU A 208 -3.53 -8.54 8.24
C LEU A 208 -3.44 -7.71 6.96
N PHE A 209 -3.15 -6.43 7.09
CA PHE A 209 -3.15 -5.53 5.95
C PHE A 209 -1.95 -4.59 5.92
N VAL A 210 -1.52 -4.26 4.72
CA VAL A 210 -0.51 -3.24 4.42
C VAL A 210 -1.21 -2.09 3.72
N THR A 211 -1.03 -0.87 4.20
CA THR A 211 -1.49 0.33 3.50
C THR A 211 -0.71 1.56 3.91
N HIS A 212 -0.65 2.55 3.01
CA HIS A 212 -0.16 3.89 3.29
C HIS A 212 -1.27 4.85 3.71
N ASP A 213 -2.53 4.42 3.66
CA ASP A 213 -3.69 5.19 4.09
C ASP A 213 -3.78 5.20 5.62
N ARG A 214 -3.39 6.34 6.21
CA ARG A 214 -3.39 6.52 7.67
C ARG A 214 -4.80 6.49 8.26
N TYR A 215 -5.79 6.97 7.51
CA TYR A 215 -7.18 6.93 7.95
C TYR A 215 -7.67 5.49 8.05
N PHE A 216 -7.40 4.67 7.03
CA PHE A 216 -7.71 3.24 7.04
C PHE A 216 -7.03 2.51 8.21
N LEU A 217 -5.72 2.77 8.42
CA LEU A 217 -4.96 2.21 9.56
C LEU A 217 -5.58 2.59 10.90
N ASN A 218 -5.93 3.88 11.08
CA ASN A 218 -6.45 4.39 12.34
C ASN A 218 -7.81 3.82 12.69
N GLU A 219 -8.67 3.66 11.68
CA GLU A 219 -10.05 3.19 11.85
C GLU A 219 -10.15 1.68 12.12
N ILE A 220 -9.20 0.87 11.61
CA ILE A 220 -9.34 -0.59 11.58
C ILE A 220 -8.37 -1.28 12.54
N ALA A 221 -7.13 -0.81 12.62
CA ALA A 221 -6.10 -1.56 13.33
C ALA A 221 -6.40 -1.65 14.84
N THR A 222 -6.32 -2.87 15.36
CA THR A 222 -6.30 -3.15 16.80
C THR A 222 -4.87 -3.31 17.32
N ARG A 223 -3.94 -3.57 16.40
CA ARG A 223 -2.51 -3.66 16.63
C ARG A 223 -1.75 -3.24 15.37
N ILE A 224 -0.68 -2.49 15.54
CA ILE A 224 0.26 -2.15 14.46
C ILE A 224 1.53 -2.97 14.64
N VAL A 225 2.01 -3.53 13.54
CA VAL A 225 3.29 -4.25 13.48
C VAL A 225 4.20 -3.49 12.52
N GLU A 226 5.33 -3.00 13.02
CA GLU A 226 6.33 -2.28 12.23
C GLU A 226 7.43 -3.26 11.78
N LEU A 227 7.65 -3.33 10.48
CA LEU A 227 8.77 -4.06 9.88
C LEU A 227 9.92 -3.11 9.60
N ASP A 228 10.99 -3.25 10.38
CA ASP A 228 12.23 -2.47 10.22
C ASP A 228 13.45 -3.40 10.20
N ARG A 229 14.25 -3.32 9.13
CA ARG A 229 15.51 -4.09 8.96
C ARG A 229 15.37 -5.59 9.26
N GLY A 230 14.35 -6.22 8.71
CA GLY A 230 14.10 -7.66 8.85
C GLY A 230 13.53 -8.09 10.20
N LYS A 231 13.23 -7.17 11.10
CA LYS A 231 12.66 -7.43 12.43
C LYS A 231 11.30 -6.79 12.59
N LEU A 232 10.45 -7.39 13.43
CA LEU A 232 9.13 -6.86 13.75
C LEU A 232 9.12 -6.22 15.15
N LYS A 233 8.47 -5.05 15.23
CA LYS A 233 8.10 -4.41 16.50
C LYS A 233 6.58 -4.31 16.55
N SER A 234 5.98 -4.74 17.63
CA SER A 234 4.52 -4.73 17.81
C SER A 234 4.09 -3.61 18.73
N TYR A 235 3.03 -2.90 18.35
CA TYR A 235 2.45 -1.78 19.08
C TYR A 235 0.95 -2.05 19.23
N PRO A 236 0.43 -2.16 20.46
CA PRO A 236 -1.02 -2.29 20.68
C PRO A 236 -1.73 -0.98 20.31
N GLY A 237 -2.97 -1.09 19.84
CA GLY A 237 -3.80 0.06 19.47
C GLY A 237 -3.78 0.40 17.98
N ASN A 238 -4.29 1.59 17.67
CA ASN A 238 -4.44 2.11 16.32
C ASN A 238 -3.20 2.87 15.82
N TYR A 239 -3.34 3.58 14.70
CA TYR A 239 -2.22 4.33 14.11
C TYR A 239 -1.78 5.52 14.97
N GLU A 240 -2.69 6.22 15.64
CA GLU A 240 -2.35 7.33 16.54
C GLU A 240 -1.56 6.84 17.76
N ASP A 241 -2.00 5.73 18.37
CA ASP A 241 -1.29 5.08 19.48
C ASP A 241 0.12 4.64 19.05
N TYR A 242 0.25 4.05 17.86
CA TYR A 242 1.54 3.68 17.28
C TYR A 242 2.49 4.88 17.16
N ILE A 243 2.01 6.01 16.60
CA ILE A 243 2.84 7.20 16.43
C ILE A 243 3.30 7.75 17.77
N ALA A 244 2.42 7.79 18.80
CA ALA A 244 2.77 8.25 20.14
C ALA A 244 3.84 7.34 20.77
N MET A 245 3.62 6.03 20.79
CA MET A 245 4.59 5.06 21.35
C MET A 245 5.92 5.05 20.60
N ARG A 246 5.87 5.19 19.28
CA ARG A 246 7.08 5.29 18.46
C ARG A 246 7.90 6.52 18.79
N ALA A 247 7.25 7.69 18.96
CA ALA A 247 7.93 8.92 19.34
C ALA A 247 8.61 8.80 20.72
N GLU A 248 7.95 8.18 21.69
CA GLU A 248 8.52 7.89 23.00
C GLU A 248 9.74 6.95 22.89
N ASN A 249 9.62 5.88 22.14
CA ASN A 249 10.70 4.93 21.91
C ASN A 249 11.89 5.58 21.19
N GLU A 250 11.66 6.45 20.21
CA GLU A 250 12.74 7.21 19.53
C GLU A 250 13.51 8.10 20.52
N VAL A 251 12.83 8.74 21.45
CA VAL A 251 13.48 9.56 22.52
C VAL A 251 14.31 8.69 23.46
N ILE A 252 13.80 7.51 23.85
CA ILE A 252 14.52 6.58 24.69
C ILE A 252 15.77 6.03 23.98
N GLU A 253 15.61 5.61 22.73
CA GLU A 253 16.70 5.12 21.88
C GLU A 253 17.79 6.18 21.68
N GLN A 254 17.41 7.45 21.44
CA GLN A 254 18.37 8.57 21.32
C GLN A 254 19.17 8.75 22.60
N LYS A 255 18.51 8.78 23.76
CA LYS A 255 19.21 8.89 25.06
C LYS A 255 20.15 7.71 25.33
N GLN A 256 19.75 6.51 24.94
CA GLN A 256 20.63 5.33 25.05
C GLN A 256 21.84 5.43 24.13
N GLN A 257 21.64 5.85 22.87
CA GLN A 257 22.73 6.07 21.93
C GLN A 257 23.71 7.16 22.40
N GLU A 258 23.22 8.26 22.98
CA GLU A 258 24.08 9.30 23.56
C GLU A 258 24.94 8.74 24.70
N LYS A 259 24.34 7.93 25.59
CA LYS A 259 25.08 7.26 26.67
C LYS A 259 26.12 6.28 26.12
N GLN A 260 25.77 5.47 25.12
CA GLN A 260 26.70 4.54 24.48
C GLN A 260 27.85 5.29 23.78
N LYS A 261 27.57 6.38 23.05
CA LYS A 261 28.60 7.24 22.43
C LYS A 261 29.49 7.87 23.46
N ALA A 262 28.97 8.31 24.60
CA ALA A 262 29.78 8.86 25.72
C ALA A 262 30.68 7.79 26.33
N LEU A 263 30.12 6.58 26.57
CA LEU A 263 30.91 5.45 27.08
C LEU A 263 31.99 5.03 26.07
N TYR A 264 31.66 4.93 24.77
CA TYR A 264 32.64 4.64 23.73
C TYR A 264 33.79 5.64 23.71
N LYS A 265 33.51 6.95 23.79
CA LYS A 265 34.53 7.97 23.87
C LYS A 265 35.45 7.80 25.09
N GLN A 266 34.87 7.45 26.24
CA GLN A 266 35.62 7.20 27.46
C GLN A 266 36.52 5.97 27.36
N GLU A 267 35.98 4.85 26.82
CA GLU A 267 36.74 3.62 26.63
C GLU A 267 37.81 3.76 25.53
N LEU A 268 37.53 4.51 24.45
CA LEU A 268 38.50 4.84 23.42
C LEU A 268 39.68 5.66 23.98
N ALA A 269 39.41 6.64 24.83
CA ALA A 269 40.45 7.41 25.50
C ALA A 269 41.33 6.49 26.37
N TRP A 270 40.71 5.54 27.11
CA TRP A 270 41.46 4.58 27.91
C TRP A 270 42.29 3.62 27.03
N MET A 271 41.78 3.13 25.90
CA MET A 271 42.51 2.31 24.91
C MET A 271 43.77 3.07 24.38
N ARG A 272 43.63 4.35 24.07
CA ARG A 272 44.73 5.19 23.56
C ARG A 272 45.83 5.44 24.57
N THR A 273 45.57 5.34 25.89
CA THR A 273 46.59 5.48 26.95
C THR A 273 47.51 4.24 27.09
N GLY A 274 47.40 3.27 26.17
CA GLY A 274 48.35 2.15 26.12
C GLY A 274 48.00 1.00 27.07
N ALA A 275 46.74 0.57 27.11
CA ALA A 275 46.28 -0.57 27.89
C ALA A 275 47.03 -1.86 27.49
N LYS A 276 48.08 -2.24 28.26
CA LYS A 276 48.78 -3.51 28.07
C LYS A 276 47.94 -4.65 28.63
N ALA A 277 47.46 -5.54 27.76
CA ALA A 277 46.65 -6.70 28.12
C ALA A 277 47.45 -7.76 28.89
N ARG A 278 47.79 -7.47 30.15
CA ARG A 278 48.53 -8.41 31.02
C ARG A 278 47.68 -9.13 32.06
N THR A 279 46.39 -8.80 32.16
CA THR A 279 45.49 -9.45 33.12
C THR A 279 44.16 -9.81 32.49
N THR A 280 43.48 -10.85 32.99
CA THR A 280 42.15 -11.33 32.52
C THR A 280 41.09 -10.22 32.58
N LYS A 281 41.16 -9.31 33.55
CA LYS A 281 40.25 -8.15 33.67
C LYS A 281 40.44 -7.14 32.54
N GLN A 282 41.66 -6.93 32.07
CA GLN A 282 41.96 -6.01 30.97
C GLN A 282 41.49 -6.58 29.64
N GLN A 283 41.65 -7.90 29.43
CA GLN A 283 41.15 -8.59 28.23
C GLN A 283 39.62 -8.52 28.12
N ALA A 284 38.93 -8.74 29.24
CA ALA A 284 37.46 -8.63 29.27
C ALA A 284 36.97 -7.17 28.99
N ARG A 285 37.74 -6.14 29.31
CA ARG A 285 37.44 -4.75 29.01
C ARG A 285 37.65 -4.45 27.51
N ILE A 286 38.73 -4.98 26.93
CA ILE A 286 39.00 -4.88 25.49
C ILE A 286 37.89 -5.53 24.67
N ASN A 287 37.44 -6.72 25.07
CA ASN A 287 36.35 -7.41 24.39
C ASN A 287 35.05 -6.56 24.44
N ARG A 288 34.68 -6.02 25.61
CA ARG A 288 33.54 -5.11 25.73
C ARG A 288 33.69 -3.83 24.89
N PHE A 289 34.89 -3.29 24.74
CA PHE A 289 35.14 -2.16 23.86
C PHE A 289 34.87 -2.51 22.39
N ASN A 290 35.33 -3.68 21.93
CA ASN A 290 35.11 -4.13 20.56
C ASN A 290 33.61 -4.36 20.28
N ASP A 291 32.88 -4.92 21.25
CA ASP A 291 31.42 -5.09 21.15
C ASP A 291 30.72 -3.73 21.05
N LEU A 292 31.11 -2.76 21.92
CA LEU A 292 30.57 -1.40 21.92
C LEU A 292 30.92 -0.64 20.64
N GLU A 293 32.13 -0.83 20.09
CA GLU A 293 32.55 -0.24 18.83
C GLU A 293 31.66 -0.73 17.67
N THR A 294 31.40 -2.03 17.61
CA THR A 294 30.53 -2.65 16.61
C THR A 294 29.11 -2.09 16.71
N GLU A 295 28.56 -1.96 17.93
CA GLU A 295 27.24 -1.38 18.15
C GLU A 295 27.16 0.09 17.72
N VAL A 296 28.14 0.94 18.10
CA VAL A 296 28.16 2.35 17.75
C VAL A 296 28.32 2.57 16.23
N GLN A 297 29.11 1.75 15.55
CA GLN A 297 29.29 1.82 14.10
C GLN A 297 28.03 1.39 13.33
N SER A 298 27.30 0.38 13.81
CA SER A 298 26.07 -0.09 13.17
C SER A 298 24.91 0.96 13.22
N HIS A 299 25.00 1.95 14.14
CA HIS A 299 23.96 2.97 14.33
C HIS A 299 24.16 4.26 13.51
N HIS A 300 25.21 4.36 12.70
CA HIS A 300 25.57 5.60 11.99
C HIS A 300 24.68 5.97 10.78
N GLN A 301 23.57 5.28 10.51
CA GLN A 301 22.73 5.47 9.30
C GLN A 301 21.32 6.02 9.56
N LYS A 302 21.13 6.95 10.50
CA LYS A 302 19.81 7.61 10.70
C LYS A 302 19.84 9.12 10.46
N ASP A 303 20.39 9.60 9.36
CA ASP A 303 20.13 10.98 8.96
C ASP A 303 18.87 11.01 8.06
N LYS A 304 17.74 11.38 8.66
CA LYS A 304 16.55 11.81 7.92
C LYS A 304 16.87 13.14 7.26
N GLY A 305 17.32 13.11 6.01
CA GLY A 305 17.57 14.33 5.26
C GLY A 305 16.28 15.14 5.13
N GLN A 306 16.19 16.28 5.80
CA GLN A 306 15.14 17.27 5.55
C GLN A 306 15.47 18.01 4.26
N LEU A 307 14.59 17.92 3.27
CA LEU A 307 14.70 18.67 2.03
C LEU A 307 14.03 20.04 2.20
N ASN A 308 14.82 21.10 2.20
CA ASN A 308 14.35 22.48 2.22
C ASN A 308 14.68 23.16 0.88
N LEU A 309 14.07 22.71 -0.22
CA LEU A 309 14.30 23.28 -1.54
C LEU A 309 13.83 24.74 -1.62
N ALA A 310 14.59 25.57 -2.33
CA ALA A 310 14.21 26.92 -2.64
C ALA A 310 13.03 26.92 -3.63
N TYR A 311 12.10 27.84 -3.45
CA TYR A 311 11.02 28.09 -4.40
C TYR A 311 11.13 29.49 -4.99
N SER A 312 10.73 29.62 -6.25
CA SER A 312 10.63 30.92 -6.91
C SER A 312 9.45 31.73 -6.35
N ARG A 313 9.56 33.07 -6.34
CA ARG A 313 8.43 33.93 -6.00
C ARG A 313 7.31 33.73 -7.02
N LEU A 314 6.17 33.25 -6.57
CA LEU A 314 4.93 33.19 -7.33
C LEU A 314 4.15 34.50 -7.18
N GLY A 315 3.49 34.94 -8.22
CA GLY A 315 2.47 36.01 -8.15
C GLY A 315 1.31 35.60 -7.21
N LYS A 316 0.46 36.55 -6.84
CA LYS A 316 -0.68 36.26 -5.94
C LYS A 316 -1.68 35.27 -6.55
N GLN A 317 -1.97 35.35 -7.85
CA GLN A 317 -2.86 34.45 -8.57
C GLN A 317 -2.02 33.41 -9.32
N VAL A 318 -2.39 32.15 -9.15
CA VAL A 318 -1.74 31.01 -9.81
C VAL A 318 -2.60 30.54 -10.98
N PHE A 319 -3.88 30.29 -10.72
CA PHE A 319 -4.87 29.96 -11.74
C PHE A 319 -6.16 30.78 -11.50
N GLU A 320 -6.80 31.18 -12.57
CA GLU A 320 -8.16 31.73 -12.58
C GLU A 320 -8.99 30.91 -13.57
N LEU A 321 -10.00 30.24 -13.04
CA LEU A 321 -10.97 29.47 -13.82
C LEU A 321 -12.23 30.31 -13.90
N ASP A 322 -12.73 30.53 -15.11
CA ASP A 322 -13.96 31.31 -15.35
C ASP A 322 -14.94 30.49 -16.19
N HIS A 323 -16.05 30.08 -15.57
CA HIS A 323 -17.11 29.30 -16.19
C HIS A 323 -16.64 28.01 -16.87
N LEU A 324 -15.60 27.36 -16.33
CA LEU A 324 -14.97 26.18 -16.93
C LEU A 324 -15.94 25.01 -16.97
N THR A 325 -16.17 24.45 -18.13
CA THR A 325 -17.06 23.30 -18.35
C THR A 325 -16.40 22.28 -19.25
N LYS A 326 -16.40 21.00 -18.84
CA LYS A 326 -15.87 19.89 -19.62
C LYS A 326 -16.93 18.83 -19.86
N LYS A 327 -17.03 18.39 -21.12
CA LYS A 327 -17.85 17.27 -21.56
C LYS A 327 -16.97 16.25 -22.27
N ILE A 328 -17.25 14.97 -22.08
CA ILE A 328 -16.67 13.90 -22.87
C ILE A 328 -17.84 13.14 -23.49
N GLN A 329 -17.92 13.15 -24.82
CA GLN A 329 -19.08 12.64 -25.55
C GLN A 329 -20.38 13.28 -25.02
N ASN A 330 -21.30 12.48 -24.47
CA ASN A 330 -22.58 12.95 -23.92
C ASN A 330 -22.57 13.17 -22.39
N LYS A 331 -21.43 12.90 -21.72
CA LYS A 331 -21.32 13.03 -20.26
C LYS A 331 -20.66 14.36 -19.88
N ILE A 332 -21.36 15.15 -19.08
CA ILE A 332 -20.77 16.34 -18.44
C ILE A 332 -19.97 15.86 -17.24
N LEU A 333 -18.66 16.15 -17.21
CA LEU A 333 -17.80 15.83 -16.08
C LEU A 333 -17.91 16.88 -14.99
N PHE A 334 -17.80 18.14 -15.35
CA PHE A 334 -18.05 19.29 -14.50
C PHE A 334 -18.57 20.45 -15.32
N LYS A 335 -19.35 21.32 -14.68
CA LYS A 335 -20.03 22.44 -15.35
C LYS A 335 -19.87 23.69 -14.53
N ASP A 336 -19.55 24.79 -15.22
CA ASP A 336 -19.61 26.15 -14.67
C ASP A 336 -18.69 26.34 -13.43
N VAL A 337 -17.47 25.83 -13.51
CA VAL A 337 -16.50 25.95 -12.41
C VAL A 337 -15.81 27.30 -12.50
N THR A 338 -16.03 28.15 -11.50
CA THR A 338 -15.39 29.45 -11.36
C THR A 338 -14.63 29.47 -10.04
N GLU A 339 -13.29 29.61 -10.09
CA GLU A 339 -12.42 29.52 -8.94
C GLU A 339 -11.10 30.27 -9.18
N ILE A 340 -10.56 30.88 -8.13
CA ILE A 340 -9.26 31.55 -8.16
C ILE A 340 -8.30 30.84 -7.19
N ILE A 341 -7.28 30.22 -7.75
CA ILE A 341 -6.23 29.56 -6.97
C ILE A 341 -5.08 30.53 -6.71
N GLN A 342 -4.82 30.77 -5.43
CA GLN A 342 -3.79 31.71 -4.98
C GLN A 342 -2.50 31.00 -4.54
N SER A 343 -1.41 31.74 -4.54
CA SER A 343 -0.11 31.26 -4.05
C SER A 343 -0.20 30.80 -2.60
N GLY A 344 0.37 29.63 -2.30
CA GLY A 344 0.41 29.04 -0.96
C GLY A 344 -0.83 28.21 -0.57
N GLN A 345 -1.88 28.19 -1.38
CA GLN A 345 -3.03 27.31 -1.15
C GLN A 345 -2.68 25.84 -1.41
N ARG A 346 -3.32 24.97 -0.66
CA ARG A 346 -3.30 23.51 -0.85
C ARG A 346 -4.73 23.06 -1.08
N ILE A 347 -5.03 22.59 -2.29
CA ILE A 347 -6.38 22.24 -2.71
C ILE A 347 -6.47 20.74 -2.92
N GLY A 348 -7.44 20.09 -2.28
CA GLY A 348 -7.79 18.69 -2.51
C GLY A 348 -8.99 18.59 -3.46
N ILE A 349 -8.85 17.84 -4.56
CA ILE A 349 -9.95 17.52 -5.47
C ILE A 349 -10.49 16.15 -5.11
N VAL A 350 -11.71 16.09 -4.61
CA VAL A 350 -12.38 14.86 -4.18
C VAL A 350 -13.60 14.56 -5.05
N GLY A 351 -13.96 13.29 -5.13
CA GLY A 351 -15.13 12.83 -5.90
C GLY A 351 -15.01 11.36 -6.32
N PRO A 352 -16.12 10.75 -6.78
CA PRO A 352 -16.13 9.35 -7.20
C PRO A 352 -15.20 9.11 -8.41
N ASN A 353 -14.89 7.83 -8.66
CA ASN A 353 -14.10 7.45 -9.82
C ASN A 353 -14.85 7.80 -11.12
N GLY A 354 -14.13 8.39 -12.08
CA GLY A 354 -14.71 8.89 -13.34
C GLY A 354 -15.49 10.21 -13.23
N ALA A 355 -15.37 10.95 -12.11
CA ALA A 355 -15.94 12.30 -11.95
C ALA A 355 -15.18 13.39 -12.73
N GLY A 356 -14.00 13.09 -13.26
CA GLY A 356 -13.21 14.07 -14.04
C GLY A 356 -12.07 14.71 -13.27
N LYS A 357 -11.66 14.18 -12.11
CA LYS A 357 -10.54 14.72 -11.32
C LYS A 357 -9.24 14.84 -12.12
N THR A 358 -8.81 13.77 -12.78
CA THR A 358 -7.63 13.76 -13.64
C THR A 358 -7.79 14.66 -14.86
N THR A 359 -8.99 14.74 -15.43
CA THR A 359 -9.32 15.64 -16.54
C THR A 359 -9.15 17.10 -16.12
N MET A 360 -9.60 17.48 -14.92
CA MET A 360 -9.38 18.81 -14.37
C MET A 360 -7.89 19.14 -14.23
N LEU A 361 -7.09 18.20 -13.71
CA LEU A 361 -5.64 18.37 -13.60
C LEU A 361 -4.96 18.49 -14.97
N ASN A 362 -5.39 17.72 -15.97
CA ASN A 362 -4.88 17.81 -17.33
C ASN A 362 -5.20 19.18 -17.97
N ILE A 363 -6.38 19.74 -17.70
CA ILE A 363 -6.73 21.10 -18.15
C ILE A 363 -5.84 22.14 -17.45
N LEU A 364 -5.65 22.05 -16.13
CA LEU A 364 -4.77 22.95 -15.39
C LEU A 364 -3.31 22.86 -15.86
N ASN A 365 -2.86 21.65 -16.26
CA ASN A 365 -1.53 21.42 -16.85
C ASN A 365 -1.46 21.83 -18.35
N GLN A 366 -2.59 22.23 -18.95
CA GLN A 366 -2.69 22.60 -20.38
C GLN A 366 -2.48 21.42 -21.36
N ASP A 367 -2.55 20.18 -20.87
CA ASP A 367 -2.51 18.96 -21.69
C ASP A 367 -3.85 18.73 -22.43
N ASP A 368 -4.97 19.20 -21.88
CA ASP A 368 -6.31 19.11 -22.44
C ASP A 368 -6.86 20.53 -22.66
N THR A 369 -7.06 20.89 -23.91
CA THR A 369 -7.56 22.22 -24.35
C THR A 369 -9.01 22.19 -24.84
N ASP A 370 -9.65 21.00 -24.84
CA ASP A 370 -11.04 20.83 -25.29
C ASP A 370 -12.01 21.07 -24.11
N TYR A 371 -12.25 22.32 -23.78
CA TYR A 371 -13.21 22.77 -22.77
C TYR A 371 -13.87 24.08 -23.15
N SER A 372 -14.95 24.47 -22.49
CA SER A 372 -15.57 25.78 -22.60
C SER A 372 -15.33 26.58 -21.31
N GLY A 373 -15.34 27.91 -21.43
CA GLY A 373 -14.91 28.83 -20.37
C GLY A 373 -13.48 29.32 -20.59
N GLU A 374 -12.90 29.98 -19.62
CA GLU A 374 -11.56 30.55 -19.69
C GLU A 374 -10.68 30.02 -18.56
N LEU A 375 -9.41 29.68 -18.88
CA LEU A 375 -8.37 29.34 -17.91
C LEU A 375 -7.20 30.32 -18.08
N LYS A 376 -6.92 31.11 -17.03
CA LYS A 376 -5.76 31.98 -16.99
C LYS A 376 -4.71 31.41 -16.05
N VAL A 377 -3.49 31.29 -16.53
CA VAL A 377 -2.33 30.84 -15.76
C VAL A 377 -1.40 32.03 -15.50
N GLY A 378 -0.97 32.22 -14.28
CA GLY A 378 -0.09 33.31 -13.90
C GLY A 378 1.26 33.24 -14.66
N GLN A 379 1.77 34.37 -15.14
CA GLN A 379 2.97 34.43 -16.00
C GLN A 379 4.23 33.83 -15.40
N THR A 380 4.33 33.77 -14.08
CA THR A 380 5.51 33.23 -13.35
C THR A 380 5.31 31.80 -12.87
N VAL A 381 4.18 31.18 -13.21
CA VAL A 381 3.82 29.83 -12.74
C VAL A 381 4.60 28.81 -13.56
N LYS A 382 5.33 27.96 -12.86
CA LYS A 382 5.91 26.72 -13.42
C LYS A 382 5.09 25.56 -12.89
N ILE A 383 4.50 24.78 -13.78
CA ILE A 383 3.66 23.64 -13.43
C ILE A 383 4.55 22.39 -13.43
N ALA A 384 4.49 21.61 -12.35
CA ALA A 384 5.03 20.26 -12.32
C ALA A 384 3.85 19.30 -12.09
N TYR A 385 3.64 18.38 -13.00
CA TYR A 385 2.53 17.43 -12.95
C TYR A 385 3.02 16.00 -12.69
N PHE A 386 2.75 15.50 -11.50
CA PHE A 386 3.02 14.10 -11.14
C PHE A 386 1.80 13.23 -11.49
N LYS A 387 1.91 12.45 -12.55
CA LYS A 387 0.83 11.60 -13.09
C LYS A 387 0.76 10.25 -12.36
N GLN A 388 -0.41 9.63 -12.37
CA GLN A 388 -0.59 8.25 -11.86
C GLN A 388 0.13 7.18 -12.69
N THR A 389 0.24 7.41 -13.99
CA THR A 389 0.95 6.52 -14.91
C THR A 389 2.40 6.99 -14.97
N GLU A 390 3.31 6.14 -14.56
CA GLU A 390 4.73 6.39 -14.70
C GLU A 390 5.06 6.54 -16.18
N GLU A 391 5.72 7.63 -16.54
CA GLU A 391 6.43 7.72 -17.81
C GLU A 391 7.46 6.59 -17.81
N THR A 392 7.50 5.81 -18.88
CA THR A 392 8.50 4.75 -19.04
C THR A 392 9.87 5.41 -19.10
N LEU A 393 10.53 5.45 -17.93
CA LEU A 393 11.93 5.86 -17.88
C LEU A 393 12.76 4.94 -18.79
N ASP A 394 13.67 5.49 -19.54
CA ASP A 394 14.64 4.70 -20.29
C ASP A 394 15.45 3.86 -19.28
N ARG A 395 15.37 2.53 -19.41
CA ARG A 395 15.98 1.59 -18.47
C ARG A 395 17.50 1.58 -18.54
N ASP A 396 18.07 2.09 -19.63
CA ASP A 396 19.52 2.08 -19.89
C ASP A 396 20.22 3.34 -19.39
N ILE A 397 19.47 4.37 -18.91
CA ILE A 397 20.03 5.58 -18.33
C ILE A 397 20.25 5.40 -16.83
N ARG A 398 21.41 5.78 -16.31
CA ARG A 398 21.67 5.82 -14.87
C ARG A 398 20.82 6.93 -14.23
N MET A 399 20.27 6.65 -13.06
CA MET A 399 19.41 7.61 -12.32
C MET A 399 20.07 8.98 -12.13
N ILE A 400 21.37 9.01 -11.85
CA ILE A 400 22.11 10.26 -11.68
C ILE A 400 22.19 11.06 -12.99
N ASP A 401 22.34 10.39 -14.12
CA ASP A 401 22.46 11.05 -15.42
C ASP A 401 21.09 11.59 -15.86
N TYR A 402 20.02 10.83 -15.65
CA TYR A 402 18.63 11.28 -15.87
C TYR A 402 18.29 12.57 -15.10
N LEU A 403 18.67 12.64 -13.81
CA LEU A 403 18.41 13.84 -13.02
C LEU A 403 19.32 15.03 -13.41
N ARG A 404 20.52 14.77 -13.93
CA ARG A 404 21.42 15.81 -14.42
C ARG A 404 20.94 16.46 -15.69
N GLU A 405 20.16 15.79 -16.52
CA GLU A 405 19.54 16.39 -17.71
C GLU A 405 18.61 17.53 -17.35
N GLU A 406 17.93 17.46 -16.18
CA GLU A 406 17.04 18.54 -15.70
C GLU A 406 17.82 19.65 -14.96
N SER A 407 18.78 19.28 -14.11
CA SER A 407 19.61 20.22 -13.38
C SER A 407 20.82 19.57 -12.72
N GLU A 408 21.99 20.17 -12.83
CA GLU A 408 23.19 19.69 -12.12
C GLU A 408 23.15 19.99 -10.62
N VAL A 409 22.39 20.98 -10.19
CA VAL A 409 22.39 21.50 -8.82
C VAL A 409 20.99 21.94 -8.39
N ALA A 410 20.53 21.48 -7.26
CA ALA A 410 19.33 22.00 -6.60
C ALA A 410 19.71 23.09 -5.58
N LYS A 411 18.89 24.15 -5.46
CA LYS A 411 19.09 25.22 -4.48
C LYS A 411 18.19 25.01 -3.27
N GLU A 412 18.74 25.15 -2.07
CA GLU A 412 17.97 25.18 -0.83
C GLU A 412 17.46 26.60 -0.50
N LYS A 413 16.53 26.70 0.46
CA LYS A 413 15.95 27.98 0.90
C LYS A 413 16.97 28.98 1.42
N ASP A 414 18.07 28.50 2.01
CA ASP A 414 19.18 29.28 2.54
C ASP A 414 20.20 29.70 1.46
N GLY A 415 19.97 29.32 0.20
CA GLY A 415 20.85 29.59 -0.93
C GLY A 415 21.96 28.56 -1.13
N THR A 416 22.04 27.52 -0.29
CA THR A 416 23.02 26.44 -0.40
C THR A 416 22.71 25.59 -1.65
N SER A 417 23.75 25.24 -2.39
CA SER A 417 23.64 24.36 -3.56
C SER A 417 23.86 22.91 -3.16
N VAL A 418 22.91 22.04 -3.50
CA VAL A 418 22.96 20.60 -3.25
C VAL A 418 23.19 19.89 -4.57
N SER A 419 24.20 19.03 -4.66
CA SER A 419 24.44 18.22 -5.86
C SER A 419 23.38 17.14 -6.04
N VAL A 420 23.20 16.67 -7.28
CA VAL A 420 22.27 15.58 -7.59
C VAL A 420 22.58 14.32 -6.76
N THR A 421 23.85 14.00 -6.53
CA THR A 421 24.25 12.87 -5.69
C THR A 421 23.77 13.02 -4.24
N GLN A 422 23.99 14.19 -3.63
CA GLN A 422 23.48 14.47 -2.28
C GLN A 422 21.96 14.47 -2.22
N LEU A 423 21.29 14.91 -3.30
CA LEU A 423 19.83 14.84 -3.39
C LEU A 423 19.35 13.40 -3.39
N LEU A 424 19.96 12.54 -4.22
CA LEU A 424 19.64 11.10 -4.27
C LEU A 424 19.86 10.40 -2.92
N GLU A 425 20.98 10.67 -2.23
CA GLU A 425 21.26 10.13 -0.90
C GLU A 425 20.19 10.52 0.13
N ARG A 426 19.70 11.78 0.08
CA ARG A 426 18.59 12.24 0.91
C ARG A 426 17.26 11.56 0.61
N PHE A 427 17.07 11.11 -0.63
CA PHE A 427 15.93 10.28 -1.06
C PHE A 427 16.15 8.77 -0.81
N LEU A 428 17.18 8.41 -0.03
CA LEU A 428 17.53 7.03 0.34
C LEU A 428 18.02 6.16 -0.84
N PHE A 429 18.56 6.77 -1.87
CA PHE A 429 19.32 6.09 -2.91
C PHE A 429 20.80 6.14 -2.55
N PRO A 430 21.39 5.04 -2.02
CA PRO A 430 22.80 5.03 -1.67
C PRO A 430 23.69 5.16 -2.93
N SER A 431 24.77 5.91 -2.80
CA SER A 431 25.85 5.86 -3.79
C SER A 431 26.44 4.45 -3.78
N ALA A 432 26.42 3.76 -4.94
CA ALA A 432 27.01 2.45 -5.12
C ALA A 432 28.55 2.54 -5.07
#